data_9fecd1d84ca5d2571d0aaa07fdb552e2
#
_entry.id   9fecd1d84ca5d2571d0aaa07fdb552e2
#
_cell.length_a   1.000
_cell.length_b   1.000
_cell.length_c   1.000
_cell.angle_alpha   90.00
_cell.angle_beta   90.00
_cell.angle_gamma   90.00
#
_symmetry.space_group_name_H-M   'P 1'
#
loop_
_entity.id
_entity.type
_entity.pdbx_description
1 polymer ?
#
loop_
_entity_poly.entity_id
_entity_poly.type
_entity_poly.pdbx_seq_one_letter_code
_entity_poly.pdbx_strand_id
1 'polypeptide(L)'
;MSVGLVVLVNKYDGVNLPAGACRLLILDQIPRPLDGVERREAIALADSTVRLAREVQRIEQGMGRGVRDGEDYCAVLLLGAKLATAIHDARHLALFSPATQAQLKLSRDIADQIKGEGLNAVRQALRACLGRMPQWTQRSRRALAEVRYVSHGTVRGEAIALREAFDLAATGRTPAAAERVQKAVNDLGDRDKALRGWLREQKAAYLHLSDSAAAERALAGALNDNPFVLRPVNGDAPVQLKAAAVQSRAAAEFLAAQYRDGVSLRLGVQALFEDVVWGEEERSDDAEGAWQELGLHLGLASTRPEKLYGTGPDNLWALSAARQAASS
;
A
#
# COMPACT_ATOMS: atom_id res chain seq x y z
N MET A 1 26.65 -8.59 -30.39
CA MET A 1 26.73 -7.25 -29.76
C MET A 1 26.68 -7.43 -28.25
N SER A 2 27.64 -6.90 -27.51
CA SER A 2 27.59 -6.82 -26.05
C SER A 2 26.89 -5.53 -25.66
N VAL A 3 25.78 -5.61 -24.94
CA VAL A 3 25.07 -4.45 -24.41
C VAL A 3 25.58 -4.20 -23.00
N GLY A 4 26.14 -3.02 -22.73
CA GLY A 4 26.76 -2.74 -21.44
C GLY A 4 25.77 -2.57 -20.28
N LEU A 5 24.62 -1.94 -20.53
CA LEU A 5 23.58 -1.69 -19.54
C LEU A 5 22.21 -1.75 -20.19
N VAL A 6 21.27 -2.46 -19.56
CA VAL A 6 19.86 -2.48 -19.95
C VAL A 6 19.04 -2.00 -18.77
N VAL A 7 18.18 -1.01 -18.99
CA VAL A 7 17.23 -0.50 -17.99
C VAL A 7 15.84 -1.04 -18.31
N LEU A 8 15.23 -1.75 -17.37
CA LEU A 8 13.88 -2.29 -17.47
C LEU A 8 13.01 -1.62 -16.43
N VAL A 9 11.93 -0.95 -16.88
CA VAL A 9 11.02 -0.26 -15.97
C VAL A 9 9.89 -1.21 -15.59
N ASN A 10 9.85 -1.57 -14.31
CA ASN A 10 8.80 -2.42 -13.69
C ASN A 10 8.54 -3.75 -14.42
N LYS A 11 9.57 -4.34 -15.03
CA LYS A 11 9.51 -5.61 -15.77
C LYS A 11 9.91 -6.79 -14.88
N TYR A 12 9.12 -7.04 -13.84
CA TYR A 12 9.29 -8.19 -12.94
C TYR A 12 8.76 -9.49 -13.56
N ASP A 13 7.89 -9.38 -14.54
CA ASP A 13 7.29 -10.50 -15.28
C ASP A 13 7.70 -10.48 -16.74
N GLY A 14 7.68 -11.68 -17.38
CA GLY A 14 7.87 -11.85 -18.80
C GLY A 14 9.28 -11.63 -19.35
N VAL A 15 10.26 -11.28 -18.51
CA VAL A 15 11.66 -11.13 -18.93
C VAL A 15 12.49 -12.28 -18.41
N ASN A 16 13.21 -12.94 -19.31
CA ASN A 16 14.17 -13.97 -19.01
C ASN A 16 15.57 -13.46 -19.37
N LEU A 17 16.50 -13.53 -18.43
CA LEU A 17 17.87 -13.12 -18.61
C LEU A 17 18.82 -14.31 -18.32
N PRO A 18 18.83 -15.33 -19.23
CA PRO A 18 19.53 -16.58 -18.97
C PRO A 18 21.06 -16.42 -19.05
N ALA A 19 21.74 -17.15 -18.20
CA ALA A 19 23.18 -17.35 -18.21
C ALA A 19 23.99 -16.04 -18.36
N GLY A 20 24.80 -15.91 -19.41
CA GLY A 20 25.63 -14.74 -19.67
C GLY A 20 24.89 -13.44 -19.96
N ALA A 21 23.57 -13.47 -20.15
CA ALA A 21 22.79 -12.28 -20.44
C ALA A 21 22.71 -11.29 -19.26
N CYS A 22 22.75 -11.81 -18.01
CA CYS A 22 22.73 -10.96 -16.82
C CYS A 22 23.57 -11.59 -15.71
N ARG A 23 24.73 -11.01 -15.45
CA ARG A 23 25.60 -11.41 -14.33
C ARG A 23 25.53 -10.45 -13.15
N LEU A 24 25.05 -9.24 -13.38
CA LEU A 24 24.79 -8.24 -12.35
C LEU A 24 23.39 -7.67 -12.57
N LEU A 25 22.51 -7.87 -11.61
CA LEU A 25 21.15 -7.34 -11.59
C LEU A 25 21.05 -6.27 -10.51
N ILE A 26 20.43 -5.17 -10.82
CA ILE A 26 20.15 -4.11 -9.87
C ILE A 26 18.63 -3.96 -9.77
N LEU A 27 18.09 -4.13 -8.57
CA LEU A 27 16.71 -3.78 -8.25
C LEU A 27 16.72 -2.45 -7.50
N ASP A 28 16.16 -1.42 -8.13
CA ASP A 28 16.02 -0.10 -7.54
C ASP A 28 14.59 0.12 -7.07
N GLN A 29 14.41 0.21 -5.76
CA GLN A 29 13.12 0.35 -5.07
C GLN A 29 12.24 -0.91 -5.13
N ILE A 30 11.17 -0.87 -4.33
CA ILE A 30 10.12 -1.89 -4.36
C ILE A 30 9.18 -1.63 -5.56
N PRO A 31 8.79 -2.68 -6.30
CA PRO A 31 7.84 -2.54 -7.39
C PRO A 31 6.54 -1.86 -6.95
N ARG A 32 6.12 -0.86 -7.70
CA ARG A 32 4.86 -0.15 -7.43
C ARG A 32 3.71 -0.78 -8.20
N PRO A 33 2.48 -0.73 -7.66
CA PRO A 33 1.29 -1.06 -8.43
C PRO A 33 1.20 -0.20 -9.69
N LEU A 34 0.97 -0.83 -10.85
CA LEU A 34 0.94 -0.14 -12.14
C LEU A 34 -0.46 0.31 -12.54
N ASP A 35 -1.40 -0.62 -12.51
CA ASP A 35 -2.76 -0.36 -12.96
C ASP A 35 -3.71 0.07 -11.82
N GLY A 36 -4.94 0.40 -12.20
CA GLY A 36 -5.96 0.84 -11.26
C GLY A 36 -6.38 -0.25 -10.28
N VAL A 37 -6.41 -1.51 -10.73
CA VAL A 37 -6.80 -2.67 -9.91
C VAL A 37 -5.74 -2.94 -8.85
N GLU A 38 -4.48 -3.01 -9.27
CA GLU A 38 -3.35 -3.21 -8.33
C GLU A 38 -3.25 -2.08 -7.29
N ARG A 39 -3.46 -0.81 -7.71
CA ARG A 39 -3.47 0.33 -6.79
C ARG A 39 -4.61 0.24 -5.79
N ARG A 40 -5.81 -0.11 -6.28
CA ARG A 40 -6.99 -0.29 -5.48
C ARG A 40 -6.79 -1.38 -4.42
N GLU A 41 -6.28 -2.53 -4.84
CA GLU A 41 -5.97 -3.64 -3.96
C GLU A 41 -4.89 -3.29 -2.92
N ALA A 42 -3.83 -2.59 -3.33
CA ALA A 42 -2.77 -2.15 -2.44
C ALA A 42 -3.28 -1.21 -1.34
N ILE A 43 -4.28 -0.37 -1.65
CA ILE A 43 -4.94 0.50 -0.66
C ILE A 43 -5.81 -0.36 0.28
N ALA A 44 -6.66 -1.22 -0.26
CA ALA A 44 -7.56 -2.04 0.54
C ALA A 44 -6.82 -3.02 1.46
N LEU A 45 -5.66 -3.52 1.05
CA LEU A 45 -4.82 -4.44 1.83
C LEU A 45 -3.67 -3.77 2.57
N ALA A 46 -3.68 -2.42 2.73
CA ALA A 46 -2.56 -1.69 3.32
C ALA A 46 -2.09 -2.25 4.67
N ASP A 47 -3.03 -2.67 5.52
CA ASP A 47 -2.79 -3.20 6.85
C ASP A 47 -2.81 -4.74 6.92
N SER A 48 -2.88 -5.41 5.77
CA SER A 48 -2.94 -6.87 5.68
C SER A 48 -1.55 -7.50 5.51
N THR A 49 -1.36 -8.67 6.10
CA THR A 49 -0.17 -9.50 5.87
C THR A 49 -0.05 -9.99 4.43
N VAL A 50 -1.15 -10.02 3.67
CA VAL A 50 -1.18 -10.37 2.24
C VAL A 50 -0.39 -9.35 1.42
N ARG A 51 -0.49 -8.07 1.73
CA ARG A 51 0.29 -7.04 1.06
C ARG A 51 1.78 -7.27 1.22
N LEU A 52 2.24 -7.52 2.46
CA LEU A 52 3.65 -7.81 2.72
C LEU A 52 4.13 -9.04 1.95
N ALA A 53 3.33 -10.11 1.94
CA ALA A 53 3.66 -11.33 1.20
C ALA A 53 3.79 -11.07 -0.31
N ARG A 54 2.90 -10.27 -0.92
CA ARG A 54 2.98 -9.91 -2.34
C ARG A 54 4.20 -9.04 -2.64
N GLU A 55 4.53 -8.12 -1.76
CA GLU A 55 5.71 -7.28 -1.88
C GLU A 55 6.98 -8.12 -1.88
N VAL A 56 7.10 -9.05 -0.94
CA VAL A 56 8.22 -10.00 -0.87
C VAL A 56 8.27 -10.89 -2.11
N GLN A 57 7.14 -11.44 -2.56
CA GLN A 57 7.09 -12.27 -3.77
C GLN A 57 7.58 -11.51 -5.01
N ARG A 58 7.19 -10.23 -5.17
CA ARG A 58 7.68 -9.40 -6.28
C ARG A 58 9.18 -9.15 -6.20
N ILE A 59 9.72 -8.91 -5.01
CA ILE A 59 11.17 -8.79 -4.80
C ILE A 59 11.87 -10.09 -5.22
N GLU A 60 11.41 -11.24 -4.76
CA GLU A 60 11.99 -12.54 -5.12
C GLU A 60 11.89 -12.84 -6.61
N GLN A 61 10.75 -12.54 -7.23
CA GLN A 61 10.59 -12.67 -8.68
C GLN A 61 11.60 -11.81 -9.43
N GLY A 62 11.80 -10.56 -8.97
CA GLY A 62 12.82 -9.67 -9.53
C GLY A 62 14.22 -10.26 -9.39
N MET A 63 14.59 -10.70 -8.19
CA MET A 63 15.90 -11.31 -7.92
C MET A 63 16.14 -12.58 -8.76
N GLY A 64 15.10 -13.40 -8.94
CA GLY A 64 15.16 -14.64 -9.71
C GLY A 64 15.32 -14.45 -11.23
N ARG A 65 15.28 -13.21 -11.76
CA ARG A 65 15.46 -12.98 -13.21
C ARG A 65 16.86 -13.25 -13.71
N GLY A 66 17.85 -13.13 -12.85
CA GLY A 66 19.26 -13.34 -13.18
C GLY A 66 19.75 -14.80 -13.01
N VAL A 67 18.92 -15.72 -12.50
CA VAL A 67 19.29 -17.12 -12.24
C VAL A 67 18.18 -18.04 -12.75
N ARG A 68 18.55 -19.08 -13.53
CA ARG A 68 17.56 -19.97 -14.19
C ARG A 68 17.73 -21.45 -13.85
N ASP A 69 18.93 -21.85 -13.56
CA ASP A 69 19.23 -23.25 -13.21
C ASP A 69 20.31 -23.33 -12.12
N GLY A 70 20.66 -24.53 -11.73
CA GLY A 70 21.62 -24.77 -10.64
C GLY A 70 23.07 -24.37 -10.96
N GLU A 71 23.40 -24.20 -12.23
CA GLU A 71 24.74 -23.77 -12.67
C GLU A 71 24.81 -22.27 -12.97
N ASP A 72 23.65 -21.62 -13.05
CA ASP A 72 23.57 -20.18 -13.32
C ASP A 72 23.87 -19.36 -12.06
N TYR A 73 24.38 -18.16 -12.24
CA TYR A 73 24.71 -17.24 -11.16
C TYR A 73 24.59 -15.79 -11.57
N CYS A 74 24.18 -14.96 -10.64
CA CYS A 74 24.03 -13.52 -10.79
C CYS A 74 24.30 -12.85 -9.43
N ALA A 75 24.98 -11.73 -9.44
CA ALA A 75 25.04 -10.85 -8.28
C ALA A 75 23.82 -9.91 -8.35
N VAL A 76 23.09 -9.81 -7.24
CA VAL A 76 21.92 -8.90 -7.15
C VAL A 76 22.21 -7.80 -6.16
N LEU A 77 22.10 -6.56 -6.61
CA LEU A 77 22.17 -5.37 -5.76
C LEU A 77 20.74 -4.85 -5.50
N LEU A 78 20.41 -4.74 -4.23
CA LEU A 78 19.12 -4.20 -3.77
C LEU A 78 19.34 -2.75 -3.32
N LEU A 79 18.80 -1.80 -4.07
CA LEU A 79 18.98 -0.38 -3.83
C LEU A 79 17.67 0.31 -3.42
N GLY A 80 17.80 1.42 -2.70
CA GLY A 80 16.68 2.24 -2.26
C GLY A 80 16.22 1.98 -0.83
N ALA A 81 15.84 3.06 -0.12
CA ALA A 81 15.55 3.03 1.30
C ALA A 81 14.42 2.04 1.68
N LYS A 82 13.35 1.98 0.89
CA LYS A 82 12.22 1.08 1.16
C LYS A 82 12.62 -0.39 1.00
N LEU A 83 13.41 -0.71 -0.03
CA LEU A 83 13.89 -2.07 -0.25
C LEU A 83 14.89 -2.47 0.83
N ALA A 84 15.80 -1.57 1.22
CA ALA A 84 16.69 -1.81 2.34
C ALA A 84 15.92 -2.05 3.64
N THR A 85 14.87 -1.27 3.92
CA THR A 85 14.02 -1.50 5.10
C THR A 85 13.34 -2.87 5.03
N ALA A 86 12.76 -3.25 3.89
CA ALA A 86 12.07 -4.53 3.73
C ALA A 86 12.98 -5.73 4.01
N ILE A 87 14.23 -5.71 3.53
CA ILE A 87 15.17 -6.83 3.76
C ILE A 87 15.74 -6.85 5.19
N HIS A 88 15.48 -5.84 6.02
CA HIS A 88 15.87 -5.80 7.43
C HIS A 88 14.70 -5.97 8.40
N ASP A 89 13.46 -5.78 7.96
CA ASP A 89 12.26 -6.00 8.78
C ASP A 89 12.01 -7.50 8.97
N ALA A 90 11.89 -7.94 10.23
CA ALA A 90 11.68 -9.35 10.56
C ALA A 90 10.40 -9.96 9.95
N ARG A 91 9.35 -9.15 9.79
CA ARG A 91 8.07 -9.59 9.19
C ARG A 91 8.23 -9.89 7.71
N HIS A 92 8.95 -9.05 6.97
CA HIS A 92 9.27 -9.29 5.57
C HIS A 92 10.20 -10.48 5.41
N LEU A 93 11.25 -10.55 6.25
CA LEU A 93 12.24 -11.65 6.21
C LEU A 93 11.59 -13.02 6.36
N ALA A 94 10.61 -13.14 7.27
CA ALA A 94 9.90 -14.40 7.48
C ALA A 94 9.07 -14.86 6.26
N LEU A 95 8.77 -13.95 5.34
CA LEU A 95 7.98 -14.23 4.14
C LEU A 95 8.83 -14.59 2.90
N PHE A 96 10.14 -14.32 2.93
CA PHE A 96 11.04 -14.77 1.88
C PHE A 96 11.19 -16.31 1.92
N SER A 97 11.48 -16.89 0.76
CA SER A 97 11.80 -18.33 0.69
C SER A 97 13.03 -18.67 1.54
N PRO A 98 13.14 -19.90 2.08
CA PRO A 98 14.28 -20.30 2.89
C PRO A 98 15.64 -20.09 2.21
N ALA A 99 15.72 -20.29 0.89
CA ALA A 99 16.94 -20.04 0.14
C ALA A 99 17.28 -18.54 0.09
N THR A 100 16.29 -17.67 -0.15
CA THR A 100 16.50 -16.22 -0.15
C THR A 100 16.89 -15.71 1.22
N GLN A 101 16.27 -16.23 2.30
CA GLN A 101 16.68 -15.90 3.67
C GLN A 101 18.14 -16.25 3.93
N ALA A 102 18.60 -17.43 3.51
CA ALA A 102 20.00 -17.86 3.66
C ALA A 102 20.95 -16.96 2.86
N GLN A 103 20.58 -16.57 1.64
CA GLN A 103 21.37 -15.66 0.80
C GLN A 103 21.44 -14.25 1.40
N LEU A 104 20.32 -13.73 1.91
CA LEU A 104 20.29 -12.43 2.59
C LEU A 104 21.14 -12.43 3.87
N LYS A 105 21.13 -13.52 4.63
CA LYS A 105 22.01 -13.70 5.80
C LYS A 105 23.47 -13.66 5.38
N LEU A 106 23.87 -14.46 4.37
CA LEU A 106 25.23 -14.45 3.85
C LEU A 106 25.65 -13.05 3.38
N SER A 107 24.75 -12.33 2.71
CA SER A 107 25.03 -10.97 2.23
C SER A 107 25.26 -9.99 3.39
N ARG A 108 24.53 -10.12 4.49
CA ARG A 108 24.74 -9.30 5.70
C ARG A 108 26.08 -9.62 6.36
N ASP A 109 26.40 -10.91 6.50
CA ASP A 109 27.68 -11.33 7.08
C ASP A 109 28.88 -10.78 6.31
N ILE A 110 28.75 -10.64 4.98
CA ILE A 110 29.77 -10.03 4.13
C ILE A 110 29.76 -8.50 4.28
N ALA A 111 28.58 -7.88 4.28
CA ALA A 111 28.45 -6.44 4.45
C ALA A 111 29.05 -5.97 5.79
N ASP A 112 28.84 -6.72 6.86
CA ASP A 112 29.40 -6.42 8.18
C ASP A 112 30.94 -6.52 8.18
N GLN A 113 31.53 -7.45 7.40
CA GLN A 113 32.98 -7.60 7.27
C GLN A 113 33.64 -6.45 6.51
N ILE A 114 32.94 -5.85 5.54
CA ILE A 114 33.46 -4.74 4.70
C ILE A 114 32.92 -3.37 5.12
N LYS A 115 32.25 -3.32 6.26
CA LYS A 115 31.64 -2.07 6.75
C LYS A 115 32.72 -1.02 7.03
N GLY A 116 32.55 0.15 6.41
CA GLY A 116 33.50 1.26 6.53
C GLY A 116 34.66 1.26 5.54
N GLU A 117 34.87 0.19 4.76
CA GLU A 117 35.98 0.07 3.80
C GLU A 117 35.68 0.71 2.42
N GLY A 118 34.47 1.30 2.27
CA GLY A 118 34.07 2.04 1.08
C GLY A 118 33.76 1.19 -0.16
N LEU A 119 33.54 1.86 -1.29
CA LEU A 119 33.07 1.22 -2.52
C LEU A 119 34.06 0.19 -3.11
N ASN A 120 35.35 0.32 -2.83
CA ASN A 120 36.33 -0.62 -3.34
C ASN A 120 36.14 -2.03 -2.75
N ALA A 121 35.81 -2.14 -1.46
CA ALA A 121 35.50 -3.42 -0.83
C ALA A 121 34.22 -4.04 -1.42
N VAL A 122 33.19 -3.26 -1.69
CA VAL A 122 31.99 -3.72 -2.40
C VAL A 122 32.34 -4.26 -3.79
N ARG A 123 33.19 -3.54 -4.56
CA ARG A 123 33.64 -4.01 -5.87
C ARG A 123 34.45 -5.30 -5.80
N GLN A 124 35.29 -5.48 -4.76
CA GLN A 124 36.02 -6.72 -4.54
C GLN A 124 35.09 -7.89 -4.24
N ALA A 125 34.07 -7.71 -3.39
CA ALA A 125 33.06 -8.70 -3.11
C ALA A 125 32.28 -9.12 -4.37
N LEU A 126 31.88 -8.13 -5.19
CA LEU A 126 31.23 -8.39 -6.48
C LEU A 126 32.15 -9.16 -7.45
N ARG A 127 33.42 -8.79 -7.55
CA ARG A 127 34.40 -9.52 -8.38
C ARG A 127 34.59 -10.97 -7.89
N ALA A 128 34.62 -11.20 -6.59
CA ALA A 128 34.71 -12.54 -6.04
C ALA A 128 33.48 -13.41 -6.40
N CYS A 129 32.27 -12.82 -6.34
CA CYS A 129 31.03 -13.45 -6.75
C CYS A 129 31.01 -13.76 -8.25
N LEU A 130 31.20 -12.71 -9.08
CA LEU A 130 31.11 -12.80 -10.54
C LEU A 130 32.23 -13.62 -11.18
N GLY A 131 33.44 -13.61 -10.56
CA GLY A 131 34.56 -14.44 -10.95
C GLY A 131 34.49 -15.88 -10.44
N ARG A 132 33.41 -16.24 -9.69
CA ARG A 132 33.24 -17.56 -9.09
C ARG A 132 34.46 -18.04 -8.33
N MET A 133 35.08 -17.15 -7.53
CA MET A 133 36.24 -17.53 -6.73
C MET A 133 35.91 -18.73 -5.84
N PRO A 134 36.81 -19.70 -5.70
CA PRO A 134 36.54 -20.96 -4.98
C PRO A 134 35.98 -20.73 -3.56
N GLN A 135 36.55 -19.76 -2.83
CA GLN A 135 36.12 -19.42 -1.48
C GLN A 135 34.67 -18.85 -1.46
N TRP A 136 34.35 -18.03 -2.44
CA TRP A 136 32.98 -17.49 -2.61
C TRP A 136 31.98 -18.62 -2.89
N THR A 137 32.29 -19.46 -3.88
CA THR A 137 31.43 -20.58 -4.28
C THR A 137 31.21 -21.56 -3.13
N GLN A 138 32.27 -21.87 -2.36
CA GLN A 138 32.16 -22.73 -1.19
C GLN A 138 31.28 -22.11 -0.11
N ARG A 139 31.43 -20.81 0.18
CA ARG A 139 30.63 -20.09 1.18
C ARG A 139 29.17 -20.03 0.79
N SER A 140 28.85 -19.74 -0.48
CA SER A 140 27.51 -19.75 -1.01
C SER A 140 26.86 -21.15 -0.95
N ARG A 141 27.57 -22.18 -1.34
CA ARG A 141 27.10 -23.59 -1.24
C ARG A 141 26.79 -23.98 0.21
N ARG A 142 27.64 -23.60 1.15
CA ARG A 142 27.43 -23.89 2.59
C ARG A 142 26.18 -23.17 3.10
N ALA A 143 25.96 -21.90 2.74
CA ALA A 143 24.78 -21.16 3.15
C ALA A 143 23.47 -21.82 2.67
N LEU A 144 23.49 -22.47 1.52
CA LEU A 144 22.33 -23.14 0.94
C LEU A 144 22.19 -24.62 1.33
N ALA A 145 23.23 -25.25 1.82
CA ALA A 145 23.23 -26.68 2.12
C ALA A 145 22.25 -27.10 3.22
N GLU A 146 21.99 -26.22 4.17
CA GLU A 146 21.09 -26.48 5.30
C GLU A 146 19.65 -26.02 5.06
N VAL A 147 19.38 -25.43 3.88
CA VAL A 147 18.03 -24.94 3.54
C VAL A 147 17.06 -26.11 3.46
N ARG A 148 15.95 -25.96 4.15
CA ARG A 148 14.83 -26.90 4.11
C ARG A 148 13.57 -26.18 3.73
N TYR A 149 12.83 -26.75 2.79
CA TYR A 149 11.50 -26.30 2.44
C TYR A 149 10.46 -27.14 3.18
N VAL A 150 9.36 -26.51 3.58
CA VAL A 150 8.23 -27.24 4.16
C VAL A 150 7.63 -28.15 3.09
N SER A 151 7.21 -29.36 3.50
CA SER A 151 6.64 -30.37 2.60
C SER A 151 5.22 -30.02 2.12
N HIS A 152 4.58 -29.05 2.76
CA HIS A 152 3.22 -28.63 2.43
C HIS A 152 3.22 -27.35 1.61
N GLY A 153 2.24 -27.19 0.71
CA GLY A 153 2.07 -26.00 -0.09
C GLY A 153 1.94 -24.75 0.78
N THR A 154 2.64 -23.71 0.41
CA THR A 154 2.63 -22.40 1.07
C THR A 154 1.54 -21.47 0.54
N VAL A 155 0.70 -21.97 -0.39
CA VAL A 155 -0.40 -21.18 -0.94
C VAL A 155 -1.47 -20.97 0.11
N ARG A 156 -1.79 -19.73 0.37
CA ARG A 156 -2.79 -19.35 1.38
C ARG A 156 -4.18 -19.80 0.96
N GLY A 157 -4.98 -20.24 1.94
CA GLY A 157 -6.34 -20.73 1.71
C GLY A 157 -7.24 -19.69 1.02
N GLU A 158 -7.05 -18.41 1.34
CA GLU A 158 -7.79 -17.29 0.73
C GLU A 158 -7.46 -17.14 -0.77
N ALA A 159 -6.22 -17.35 -1.16
CA ALA A 159 -5.82 -17.31 -2.57
C ALA A 159 -6.41 -18.47 -3.37
N ILE A 160 -6.44 -19.67 -2.76
CA ILE A 160 -7.11 -20.84 -3.35
C ILE A 160 -8.60 -20.55 -3.52
N ALA A 161 -9.24 -19.99 -2.47
CA ALA A 161 -10.66 -19.67 -2.51
C ALA A 161 -11.02 -18.65 -3.60
N LEU A 162 -10.20 -17.60 -3.76
CA LEU A 162 -10.40 -16.60 -4.80
C LEU A 162 -10.23 -17.21 -6.20
N ARG A 163 -9.27 -18.11 -6.40
CA ARG A 163 -9.09 -18.81 -7.67
C ARG A 163 -10.28 -19.72 -7.99
N GLU A 164 -10.72 -20.53 -7.04
CA GLU A 164 -11.88 -21.40 -7.20
C GLU A 164 -13.17 -20.60 -7.45
N ALA A 165 -13.35 -19.47 -6.75
CA ALA A 165 -14.47 -18.57 -6.99
C ALA A 165 -14.44 -17.96 -8.41
N PHE A 166 -13.27 -17.57 -8.89
CA PHE A 166 -13.10 -17.09 -10.25
C PHE A 166 -13.48 -18.17 -11.27
N ASP A 167 -13.00 -19.40 -11.11
CA ASP A 167 -13.30 -20.52 -12.02
C ASP A 167 -14.80 -20.85 -12.03
N LEU A 168 -15.48 -20.79 -10.88
CA LEU A 168 -16.92 -20.91 -10.77
C LEU A 168 -17.65 -19.79 -11.53
N ALA A 169 -17.24 -18.54 -11.33
CA ALA A 169 -17.84 -17.38 -11.97
C ALA A 169 -17.63 -17.41 -13.49
N ALA A 170 -16.46 -17.84 -13.97
CA ALA A 170 -16.15 -17.99 -15.39
C ALA A 170 -17.08 -18.98 -16.10
N THR A 171 -17.69 -19.93 -15.37
CA THR A 171 -18.71 -20.86 -15.86
C THR A 171 -20.15 -20.39 -15.58
N GLY A 172 -20.36 -19.13 -15.21
CA GLY A 172 -21.68 -18.54 -14.93
C GLY A 172 -22.25 -18.88 -13.54
N ARG A 173 -21.50 -19.60 -12.68
CA ARG A 173 -21.94 -20.04 -11.34
C ARG A 173 -21.63 -18.99 -10.29
N THR A 174 -22.11 -17.75 -10.48
CA THR A 174 -21.75 -16.60 -9.63
C THR A 174 -22.24 -16.72 -8.18
N PRO A 175 -23.43 -17.29 -7.87
CA PRO A 175 -23.80 -17.56 -6.48
C PRO A 175 -22.84 -18.53 -5.77
N ALA A 176 -22.42 -19.60 -6.43
CA ALA A 176 -21.47 -20.55 -5.88
C ALA A 176 -20.08 -19.92 -5.67
N ALA A 177 -19.66 -19.01 -6.57
CA ALA A 177 -18.46 -18.23 -6.38
C ALA A 177 -18.54 -17.36 -5.12
N ALA A 178 -19.65 -16.67 -4.90
CA ALA A 178 -19.89 -15.87 -3.69
C ALA A 178 -19.88 -16.72 -2.42
N GLU A 179 -20.48 -17.89 -2.44
CA GLU A 179 -20.44 -18.84 -1.32
C GLU A 179 -19.01 -19.33 -1.02
N ARG A 180 -18.24 -19.61 -2.07
CA ARG A 180 -16.83 -20.02 -1.91
C ARG A 180 -15.99 -18.94 -1.23
N VAL A 181 -16.19 -17.66 -1.60
CA VAL A 181 -15.53 -16.54 -0.92
C VAL A 181 -16.04 -16.38 0.51
N GLN A 182 -17.36 -16.53 0.74
CA GLN A 182 -17.93 -16.48 2.10
C GLN A 182 -17.31 -17.52 3.03
N LYS A 183 -17.05 -18.73 2.54
CA LYS A 183 -16.35 -19.74 3.32
C LYS A 183 -14.94 -19.27 3.72
N ALA A 184 -14.20 -18.66 2.80
CA ALA A 184 -12.88 -18.11 3.12
C ALA A 184 -12.95 -16.97 4.15
N VAL A 185 -13.99 -16.12 4.10
CA VAL A 185 -14.27 -15.10 5.12
C VAL A 185 -14.47 -15.73 6.50
N ASN A 186 -15.24 -16.80 6.57
CA ASN A 186 -15.51 -17.51 7.82
C ASN A 186 -14.24 -18.19 8.36
N ASP A 187 -13.49 -18.87 7.51
CA ASP A 187 -12.26 -19.57 7.85
C ASP A 187 -11.17 -18.59 8.33
N LEU A 188 -11.15 -17.37 7.79
CA LEU A 188 -10.22 -16.31 8.20
C LEU A 188 -10.54 -15.77 9.61
N GLY A 189 -11.82 -15.64 9.97
CA GLY A 189 -12.27 -15.06 11.22
C GLY A 189 -11.74 -13.63 11.43
N ASP A 190 -11.26 -13.34 12.64
CA ASP A 190 -10.76 -12.00 13.03
C ASP A 190 -9.23 -11.81 12.84
N ARG A 191 -8.54 -12.78 12.27
CA ARG A 191 -7.08 -12.78 12.14
C ARG A 191 -6.52 -11.63 11.30
N ASP A 192 -7.26 -11.22 10.27
CA ASP A 192 -6.88 -10.13 9.36
C ASP A 192 -8.15 -9.41 8.88
N LYS A 193 -8.50 -8.34 9.58
CA LYS A 193 -9.72 -7.56 9.28
C LYS A 193 -9.65 -6.89 7.92
N ALA A 194 -8.50 -6.37 7.53
CA ALA A 194 -8.34 -5.73 6.24
C ALA A 194 -8.60 -6.72 5.09
N LEU A 195 -8.01 -7.92 5.18
CA LEU A 195 -8.26 -9.00 4.23
C LEU A 195 -9.72 -9.46 4.26
N ARG A 196 -10.33 -9.56 5.43
CA ARG A 196 -11.73 -9.97 5.57
C ARG A 196 -12.68 -9.01 4.84
N GLY A 197 -12.49 -7.70 5.03
CA GLY A 197 -13.24 -6.68 4.30
C GLY A 197 -13.02 -6.78 2.80
N TRP A 198 -11.77 -6.97 2.35
CA TRP A 198 -11.46 -7.20 0.95
C TRP A 198 -12.15 -8.44 0.37
N LEU A 199 -12.15 -9.57 1.07
CA LEU A 199 -12.83 -10.78 0.64
C LEU A 199 -14.36 -10.56 0.53
N ARG A 200 -14.96 -9.81 1.46
CA ARG A 200 -16.38 -9.44 1.37
C ARG A 200 -16.69 -8.56 0.17
N GLU A 201 -15.78 -7.66 -0.19
CA GLU A 201 -15.90 -6.89 -1.43
C GLU A 201 -15.83 -7.81 -2.67
N GLN A 202 -14.92 -8.78 -2.71
CA GLN A 202 -14.85 -9.76 -3.81
C GLN A 202 -16.13 -10.62 -3.87
N LYS A 203 -16.69 -11.02 -2.72
CA LYS A 203 -17.99 -11.67 -2.65
C LYS A 203 -19.09 -10.79 -3.25
N ALA A 204 -19.11 -9.50 -2.91
CA ALA A 204 -20.09 -8.55 -3.43
C ALA A 204 -20.01 -8.42 -4.96
N ALA A 205 -18.80 -8.44 -5.53
CA ALA A 205 -18.62 -8.42 -6.99
C ALA A 205 -19.30 -9.62 -7.68
N TYR A 206 -19.20 -10.81 -7.10
CA TYR A 206 -19.89 -11.99 -7.66
C TYR A 206 -21.40 -11.93 -7.45
N LEU A 207 -21.88 -11.47 -6.28
CA LEU A 207 -23.30 -11.28 -6.01
C LEU A 207 -23.95 -10.26 -6.93
N HIS A 208 -23.24 -9.19 -7.28
CA HIS A 208 -23.77 -8.11 -8.11
C HIS A 208 -24.27 -8.62 -9.48
N LEU A 209 -23.70 -9.71 -10.00
CA LEU A 209 -24.10 -10.31 -11.27
C LEU A 209 -25.45 -11.07 -11.19
N SER A 210 -25.95 -11.37 -9.99
CA SER A 210 -27.19 -12.12 -9.79
C SER A 210 -28.18 -11.47 -8.80
N ASP A 211 -27.70 -10.79 -7.77
CA ASP A 211 -28.49 -10.11 -6.73
C ASP A 211 -27.78 -8.85 -6.26
N SER A 212 -28.10 -7.73 -6.91
CA SER A 212 -27.51 -6.43 -6.58
C SER A 212 -27.79 -6.00 -5.13
N ALA A 213 -28.96 -6.32 -4.58
CA ALA A 213 -29.30 -5.95 -3.21
C ALA A 213 -28.47 -6.74 -2.19
N ALA A 214 -28.21 -8.01 -2.46
CA ALA A 214 -27.28 -8.81 -1.63
C ALA A 214 -25.83 -8.31 -1.74
N ALA A 215 -25.42 -7.86 -2.92
CA ALA A 215 -24.12 -7.24 -3.12
C ALA A 215 -23.95 -5.97 -2.28
N GLU A 216 -24.91 -5.07 -2.28
CA GLU A 216 -24.92 -3.84 -1.49
C GLU A 216 -24.80 -4.15 0.02
N ARG A 217 -25.57 -5.12 0.50
CA ARG A 217 -25.48 -5.59 1.91
C ARG A 217 -24.09 -6.17 2.23
N ALA A 218 -23.48 -6.90 1.30
CA ALA A 218 -22.13 -7.44 1.49
C ALA A 218 -21.07 -6.33 1.54
N LEU A 219 -21.19 -5.28 0.73
CA LEU A 219 -20.32 -4.10 0.78
C LEU A 219 -20.48 -3.34 2.10
N ALA A 220 -21.73 -3.13 2.56
CA ALA A 220 -21.98 -2.52 3.86
C ALA A 220 -21.29 -3.29 5.00
N GLY A 221 -21.38 -4.61 4.97
CA GLY A 221 -20.69 -5.47 5.92
C GLY A 221 -19.15 -5.43 5.78
N ALA A 222 -18.64 -5.22 4.56
CA ALA A 222 -17.21 -5.13 4.30
C ALA A 222 -16.58 -3.86 4.93
N LEU A 223 -17.32 -2.74 4.91
CA LEU A 223 -16.88 -1.47 5.50
C LEU A 223 -16.65 -1.54 7.01
N ASN A 224 -17.37 -2.41 7.73
CA ASN A 224 -17.17 -2.61 9.16
C ASN A 224 -15.78 -3.23 9.46
N ASP A 225 -15.24 -3.98 8.51
CA ASP A 225 -13.93 -4.62 8.65
C ASP A 225 -12.81 -3.77 8.05
N ASN A 226 -13.10 -3.07 6.96
CA ASN A 226 -12.09 -2.35 6.18
C ASN A 226 -12.68 -1.07 5.58
N PRO A 227 -12.29 0.13 6.05
CA PRO A 227 -12.82 1.39 5.55
C PRO A 227 -12.36 1.72 4.12
N PHE A 228 -11.39 0.99 3.58
CA PHE A 228 -10.81 1.20 2.25
C PHE A 228 -11.45 0.33 1.16
N VAL A 229 -12.49 -0.44 1.46
CA VAL A 229 -13.26 -1.17 0.45
C VAL A 229 -14.27 -0.28 -0.26
N LEU A 230 -14.85 -0.77 -1.34
CA LEU A 230 -15.90 -0.05 -2.07
C LEU A 230 -17.12 0.19 -1.17
N ARG A 231 -17.74 1.33 -1.37
CA ARG A 231 -18.97 1.70 -0.66
C ARG A 231 -20.19 1.27 -1.47
N PRO A 232 -21.29 0.89 -0.80
CA PRO A 232 -22.57 0.67 -1.48
C PRO A 232 -22.99 1.93 -2.25
N VAL A 233 -23.59 1.74 -3.44
CA VAL A 233 -24.06 2.85 -4.28
C VAL A 233 -25.37 3.44 -3.74
N ASN A 234 -26.27 2.57 -3.24
CA ASN A 234 -27.61 2.95 -2.78
C ASN A 234 -27.67 3.42 -1.32
N GLY A 235 -26.52 3.79 -0.79
CA GLY A 235 -26.43 4.45 0.51
C GLY A 235 -26.63 3.50 1.69
N ASP A 236 -25.60 3.37 2.48
CA ASP A 236 -25.79 2.98 3.88
C ASP A 236 -26.65 4.03 4.56
N ALA A 237 -27.53 3.59 5.45
CA ALA A 237 -28.01 4.47 6.49
C ALA A 237 -26.77 5.16 7.10
N PRO A 238 -26.75 6.48 7.21
CA PRO A 238 -25.56 7.18 7.68
C PRO A 238 -25.14 6.54 8.99
N VAL A 239 -23.87 6.10 9.04
CA VAL A 239 -23.30 5.59 10.28
C VAL A 239 -23.51 6.69 11.31
N GLN A 240 -24.33 6.41 12.33
CA GLN A 240 -24.48 7.36 13.43
C GLN A 240 -23.08 7.59 14.00
N LEU A 241 -22.53 8.76 13.70
CA LEU A 241 -21.27 9.19 14.29
C LEU A 241 -21.49 9.16 15.80
N LYS A 242 -20.75 8.31 16.50
CA LYS A 242 -20.73 8.34 17.96
C LYS A 242 -20.37 9.76 18.39
N ALA A 243 -21.21 10.38 19.21
CA ALA A 243 -21.15 11.74 19.71
C ALA A 243 -20.22 12.69 18.93
N ALA A 244 -20.80 13.63 18.19
CA ALA A 244 -20.02 14.57 17.39
C ALA A 244 -18.91 15.18 18.25
N ALA A 245 -17.68 15.08 17.80
CA ALA A 245 -16.57 15.81 18.41
C ALA A 245 -16.92 17.33 18.38
N VAL A 246 -16.35 18.11 19.30
CA VAL A 246 -16.58 19.56 19.38
C VAL A 246 -16.39 20.22 18.02
N GLN A 247 -15.38 19.83 17.27
CA GLN A 247 -15.08 20.32 15.93
C GLN A 247 -16.18 20.00 14.93
N SER A 248 -16.70 18.78 14.88
CA SER A 248 -17.76 18.40 13.92
C SER A 248 -19.08 19.07 14.24
N ARG A 249 -19.35 19.37 15.51
CA ARG A 249 -20.52 20.17 15.93
C ARG A 249 -20.38 21.61 15.46
N ALA A 250 -19.19 22.22 15.69
CA ALA A 250 -18.91 23.59 15.24
C ALA A 250 -19.00 23.71 13.70
N ALA A 251 -18.48 22.71 12.96
CA ALA A 251 -18.64 22.65 11.50
C ALA A 251 -20.12 22.58 11.10
N ALA A 252 -20.90 21.69 11.73
CA ALA A 252 -22.33 21.55 11.43
C ALA A 252 -23.13 22.84 11.71
N GLU A 253 -22.85 23.51 12.84
CA GLU A 253 -23.46 24.78 13.22
C GLU A 253 -23.10 25.87 12.19
N PHE A 254 -21.84 25.99 11.80
CA PHE A 254 -21.39 26.94 10.79
C PHE A 254 -22.06 26.68 9.43
N LEU A 255 -22.05 25.46 8.94
CA LEU A 255 -22.64 25.09 7.65
C LEU A 255 -24.15 25.33 7.62
N ALA A 256 -24.85 25.00 8.70
CA ALA A 256 -26.30 25.25 8.81
C ALA A 256 -26.65 26.76 8.86
N ALA A 257 -25.77 27.57 9.43
CA ALA A 257 -25.95 29.02 9.46
C ALA A 257 -25.61 29.68 8.11
N GLN A 258 -24.62 29.19 7.42
CA GLN A 258 -24.12 29.77 6.17
C GLN A 258 -24.94 29.36 4.94
N TYR A 259 -25.45 28.11 4.92
CA TYR A 259 -26.08 27.54 3.73
C TYR A 259 -27.52 27.09 4.01
N ARG A 260 -28.41 27.45 3.12
CA ARG A 260 -29.83 27.11 3.24
C ARG A 260 -30.12 25.64 2.89
N ASP A 261 -29.37 25.08 1.96
CA ASP A 261 -29.58 23.74 1.43
C ASP A 261 -28.28 23.18 0.84
N GLY A 262 -28.28 21.88 0.46
CA GLY A 262 -27.14 21.22 -0.11
C GLY A 262 -26.65 21.74 -1.46
N VAL A 263 -27.51 22.43 -2.22
CA VAL A 263 -27.14 23.07 -3.49
C VAL A 263 -26.32 24.32 -3.21
N SER A 264 -26.81 25.18 -2.29
CA SER A 264 -26.09 26.38 -1.88
C SER A 264 -24.75 26.04 -1.21
N LEU A 265 -24.67 24.98 -0.41
CA LEU A 265 -23.41 24.47 0.14
C LEU A 265 -22.44 24.08 -0.97
N ARG A 266 -22.88 23.28 -1.94
CA ARG A 266 -22.01 22.84 -3.04
C ARG A 266 -21.48 24.01 -3.85
N LEU A 267 -22.32 24.97 -4.19
CA LEU A 267 -21.92 26.16 -4.94
C LEU A 267 -20.96 27.04 -4.13
N GLY A 268 -21.22 27.23 -2.83
CA GLY A 268 -20.36 28.03 -1.97
C GLY A 268 -18.97 27.38 -1.78
N VAL A 269 -18.92 26.08 -1.57
CA VAL A 269 -17.64 25.37 -1.47
C VAL A 269 -16.90 25.37 -2.81
N GLN A 270 -17.60 25.27 -3.94
CA GLN A 270 -16.96 25.37 -5.25
C GLN A 270 -16.35 26.76 -5.47
N ALA A 271 -17.08 27.82 -5.16
CA ALA A 271 -16.59 29.21 -5.25
C ALA A 271 -15.38 29.42 -4.32
N LEU A 272 -15.44 28.88 -3.10
CA LEU A 272 -14.31 28.95 -2.16
C LEU A 272 -13.03 28.34 -2.76
N PHE A 273 -13.13 27.20 -3.46
CA PHE A 273 -11.97 26.56 -4.09
C PHE A 273 -11.48 27.30 -5.34
N GLU A 274 -12.32 28.09 -6.00
CA GLU A 274 -11.90 28.95 -7.13
C GLU A 274 -10.99 30.10 -6.67
N ASP A 275 -11.11 30.52 -5.39
CA ASP A 275 -10.27 31.55 -4.78
C ASP A 275 -8.99 30.99 -4.16
N VAL A 276 -8.89 29.67 -3.98
CA VAL A 276 -7.64 29.00 -3.54
C VAL A 276 -6.71 28.88 -4.75
N VAL A 277 -6.10 29.98 -5.14
CA VAL A 277 -5.16 30.04 -6.27
C VAL A 277 -3.72 30.09 -5.74
N TRP A 278 -2.83 29.37 -6.38
CA TRP A 278 -1.42 29.31 -5.99
C TRP A 278 -0.54 30.04 -7.01
N GLY A 279 0.30 30.96 -6.52
CA GLY A 279 1.30 31.64 -7.35
C GLY A 279 0.85 32.94 -8.04
N GLU A 280 -0.33 33.46 -7.73
CA GLU A 280 -0.81 34.77 -8.19
C GLU A 280 -0.76 35.80 -7.05
N GLU A 281 0.31 36.62 -7.02
CA GLU A 281 0.50 37.63 -5.94
C GLU A 281 -0.66 38.61 -5.81
N GLU A 282 -1.29 38.97 -6.94
CA GLU A 282 -2.42 39.91 -6.97
C GLU A 282 -3.70 39.36 -6.28
N ARG A 283 -3.80 38.05 -6.13
CA ARG A 283 -4.93 37.34 -5.49
C ARG A 283 -4.60 36.73 -4.14
N SER A 284 -3.47 37.12 -3.53
CA SER A 284 -3.03 36.58 -2.24
C SER A 284 -4.05 36.78 -1.14
N ASP A 285 -4.66 37.99 -1.04
CA ASP A 285 -5.66 38.29 0.00
C ASP A 285 -6.95 37.46 -0.17
N ASP A 286 -7.37 37.19 -1.41
CA ASP A 286 -8.51 36.33 -1.72
C ASP A 286 -8.22 34.89 -1.31
N ALA A 287 -7.05 34.37 -1.67
CA ALA A 287 -6.61 33.03 -1.30
C ALA A 287 -6.51 32.85 0.21
N GLU A 288 -5.95 33.81 0.91
CA GLU A 288 -5.87 33.78 2.39
C GLU A 288 -7.27 33.86 3.04
N GLY A 289 -8.19 34.67 2.46
CA GLY A 289 -9.59 34.71 2.86
C GLY A 289 -10.27 33.35 2.67
N ALA A 290 -10.05 32.71 1.54
CA ALA A 290 -10.58 31.38 1.25
C ALA A 290 -10.04 30.31 2.23
N TRP A 291 -8.76 30.38 2.58
CA TRP A 291 -8.19 29.51 3.63
C TRP A 291 -8.81 29.76 5.01
N GLN A 292 -9.04 31.01 5.38
CA GLN A 292 -9.75 31.33 6.63
C GLN A 292 -11.14 30.72 6.64
N GLU A 293 -11.90 30.89 5.57
CA GLU A 293 -13.25 30.36 5.45
C GLU A 293 -13.30 28.84 5.42
N LEU A 294 -12.34 28.20 4.77
CA LEU A 294 -12.19 26.75 4.80
C LEU A 294 -11.98 26.22 6.24
N GLY A 295 -11.20 26.92 7.05
CA GLY A 295 -11.04 26.58 8.47
C GLY A 295 -12.37 26.60 9.24
N LEU A 296 -13.23 27.57 8.99
CA LEU A 296 -14.59 27.67 9.57
C LEU A 296 -15.49 26.53 9.11
N HIS A 297 -15.45 26.18 7.82
CA HIS A 297 -16.19 25.02 7.26
C HIS A 297 -15.77 23.71 7.93
N LEU A 298 -14.51 23.59 8.32
CA LEU A 298 -13.98 22.45 9.05
C LEU A 298 -14.27 22.49 10.57
N GLY A 299 -14.97 23.53 11.05
CA GLY A 299 -15.31 23.70 12.47
C GLY A 299 -14.13 24.11 13.33
N LEU A 300 -13.13 24.76 12.75
CA LEU A 300 -11.99 25.32 13.44
C LEU A 300 -12.23 26.79 13.77
N ALA A 301 -11.66 27.30 14.86
CA ALA A 301 -11.51 28.72 15.05
C ALA A 301 -10.44 29.22 14.07
N SER A 302 -10.86 29.95 13.05
CA SER A 302 -10.01 30.38 11.95
C SER A 302 -9.88 31.89 11.95
N THR A 303 -8.67 32.40 11.98
CA THR A 303 -8.36 33.83 12.01
C THR A 303 -7.18 34.15 11.10
N ARG A 304 -7.05 35.43 10.74
CA ARG A 304 -5.92 35.97 9.98
C ARG A 304 -5.16 36.96 10.86
N PRO A 305 -4.20 36.50 11.69
CA PRO A 305 -3.50 37.35 12.65
C PRO A 305 -2.75 38.50 12.00
N GLU A 306 -2.08 38.27 10.87
CA GLU A 306 -1.36 39.35 10.19
C GLU A 306 -2.31 40.48 9.76
N LYS A 307 -3.47 40.14 9.17
CA LYS A 307 -4.49 41.12 8.76
C LYS A 307 -5.14 41.85 9.94
N LEU A 308 -5.26 41.16 11.09
CA LEU A 308 -5.90 41.73 12.29
C LEU A 308 -4.95 42.59 13.14
N TYR A 309 -3.69 42.16 13.22
CA TYR A 309 -2.74 42.72 14.19
C TYR A 309 -1.46 43.27 13.53
N GLY A 310 -1.30 43.12 12.20
CA GLY A 310 -0.11 43.53 11.47
C GLY A 310 1.12 42.65 11.73
N THR A 311 0.95 41.55 12.44
CA THR A 311 2.02 40.59 12.75
C THR A 311 1.42 39.20 12.97
N GLY A 312 2.13 38.14 12.58
CA GLY A 312 1.70 36.76 12.76
C GLY A 312 1.58 35.98 11.44
N PRO A 313 1.06 34.75 11.46
CA PRO A 313 0.81 33.99 10.27
C PRO A 313 -0.41 34.52 9.51
N ASP A 314 -0.42 34.33 8.19
CA ASP A 314 -1.53 34.71 7.28
C ASP A 314 -2.83 34.04 7.70
N ASN A 315 -2.78 32.77 8.12
CA ASN A 315 -3.90 32.01 8.64
C ASN A 315 -3.51 31.23 9.89
N LEU A 316 -4.37 31.26 10.90
CA LEU A 316 -4.24 30.47 12.12
C LEU A 316 -5.52 29.66 12.35
N TRP A 317 -5.38 28.34 12.42
CA TRP A 317 -6.46 27.43 12.73
C TRP A 317 -6.24 26.80 14.10
N ALA A 318 -7.25 26.92 14.96
CA ALA A 318 -7.23 26.29 16.28
C ALA A 318 -8.46 25.41 16.49
N LEU A 319 -8.32 24.36 17.27
CA LEU A 319 -9.48 23.60 17.74
C LEU A 319 -10.33 24.50 18.64
N SER A 320 -11.64 24.56 18.38
CA SER A 320 -12.58 25.27 19.23
C SER A 320 -12.45 24.75 20.66
N ALA A 321 -12.08 25.60 21.60
CA ALA A 321 -12.09 25.24 23.01
C ALA A 321 -13.50 24.80 23.39
N ALA A 322 -13.65 23.61 24.02
CA ALA A 322 -14.90 23.23 24.63
C ALA A 322 -15.29 24.37 25.61
N ARG A 323 -16.38 25.09 25.32
CA ARG A 323 -17.03 25.91 26.33
C ARG A 323 -17.39 24.93 27.44
N GLN A 324 -16.62 24.90 28.52
CA GLN A 324 -17.09 24.33 29.76
C GLN A 324 -18.44 25.01 30.02
N ALA A 325 -19.52 24.25 29.89
CA ALA A 325 -20.79 24.67 30.41
C ALA A 325 -20.58 24.91 31.90
N ALA A 326 -20.51 26.19 32.28
CA ALA A 326 -20.64 26.58 33.64
C ALA A 326 -22.01 26.07 34.10
N SER A 327 -22.02 24.99 34.85
CA SER A 327 -23.11 24.60 35.69
C SER A 327 -23.18 25.60 36.82
N SER A 328 -24.08 26.52 36.71
CA SER A 328 -24.61 27.30 37.85
C SER A 328 -25.74 26.52 38.46
#